data_1d13e558e97d8baabed6c1b24c0bad80
#
_entry.id   1d13e558e97d8baabed6c1b24c0bad80
#
_cell.length_a   1.000
_cell.length_b   1.000
_cell.length_c   1.000
_cell.angle_alpha   90.00
_cell.angle_beta   90.00
_cell.angle_gamma   90.00
#
_symmetry.space_group_name_H-M   'P 1'
#
loop_
_entity.id
_entity.type
_entity.pdbx_description
1 polymer ?
#
loop_
_entity_poly.entity_id
_entity_poly.type
_entity_poly.pdbx_seq_one_letter_code
_entity_poly.pdbx_strand_id
1 'polypeptide(L)'
;MKYPLPARPEIGTHEGLAYALFLPPVEPRAAVVILHGAGSRKESHFDFARIALSYDFAALAFDARGHGRSEGAFGPSAIADVMGMCEIARRHAPRLALRGSSLGGAMAIHAAATDGDVDAVIAICPAPEDFLLRGLRSGRLEGFDADREALEPWLETLDLQAATAALGPRCALLLLHARGDEQVPYTVSEELIEAANEPKRLLLMPGGHHRSIQHDLELQAESLRFVERAIAGRVPG
;
A
#
# COMPACT_ATOMS: atom_id res chain seq x y z
N MET A 1 -30.17 -11.89 -18.03
CA MET A 1 -29.76 -11.20 -16.78
C MET A 1 -28.86 -10.03 -17.14
N LYS A 2 -29.17 -8.81 -16.74
CA LYS A 2 -28.23 -7.68 -16.86
C LYS A 2 -27.33 -7.75 -15.64
N TYR A 3 -26.05 -8.06 -15.83
CA TYR A 3 -25.08 -7.92 -14.75
C TYR A 3 -24.99 -6.44 -14.35
N PRO A 4 -24.96 -6.11 -13.05
CA PRO A 4 -24.74 -4.73 -12.63
C PRO A 4 -23.40 -4.23 -13.16
N LEU A 5 -23.35 -3.01 -13.65
CA LEU A 5 -22.11 -2.39 -14.09
C LEU A 5 -21.16 -2.30 -12.89
N PRO A 6 -19.84 -2.52 -13.09
CA PRO A 6 -18.87 -2.34 -12.03
C PRO A 6 -18.97 -0.94 -11.42
N ALA A 7 -18.81 -0.84 -10.10
CA ALA A 7 -18.78 0.45 -9.41
C ALA A 7 -17.73 1.38 -10.05
N ARG A 8 -18.15 2.61 -10.36
CA ARG A 8 -17.28 3.64 -10.93
C ARG A 8 -16.76 4.51 -9.81
N PRO A 9 -15.44 4.83 -9.82
CA PRO A 9 -14.89 5.74 -8.83
C PRO A 9 -15.26 7.20 -9.12
N GLU A 10 -15.23 8.02 -8.09
CA GLU A 10 -15.08 9.47 -8.18
C GLU A 10 -13.62 9.77 -8.48
N ILE A 11 -13.35 10.52 -9.55
CA ILE A 11 -12.01 10.91 -9.93
C ILE A 11 -11.73 12.30 -9.40
N GLY A 12 -10.61 12.47 -8.73
CA GLY A 12 -10.18 13.74 -8.16
C GLY A 12 -8.68 13.99 -8.32
N THR A 13 -8.29 15.19 -7.95
CA THR A 13 -6.89 15.60 -7.83
C THR A 13 -6.72 16.38 -6.54
N HIS A 14 -5.63 16.14 -5.82
CA HIS A 14 -5.26 16.87 -4.61
C HIS A 14 -3.75 17.09 -4.60
N GLU A 15 -3.33 18.35 -4.51
CA GLU A 15 -1.92 18.74 -4.56
C GLU A 15 -1.13 18.14 -5.73
N GLY A 16 -1.78 18.04 -6.90
CA GLY A 16 -1.20 17.44 -8.10
C GLY A 16 -1.28 15.91 -8.14
N LEU A 17 -1.78 15.24 -7.11
CA LEU A 17 -1.95 13.78 -7.07
C LEU A 17 -3.32 13.37 -7.59
N ALA A 18 -3.34 12.57 -8.64
CA ALA A 18 -4.56 12.04 -9.23
C ALA A 18 -5.04 10.80 -8.47
N TYR A 19 -6.27 10.82 -7.99
CA TYR A 19 -6.86 9.70 -7.26
C TYR A 19 -8.21 9.25 -7.82
N ALA A 20 -8.61 8.05 -7.42
CA ALA A 20 -9.90 7.45 -7.68
C ALA A 20 -10.48 6.94 -6.36
N LEU A 21 -11.62 7.51 -5.95
CA LEU A 21 -12.33 7.17 -4.73
C LEU A 21 -13.53 6.30 -5.03
N PHE A 22 -13.59 5.13 -4.43
CA PHE A 22 -14.71 4.21 -4.48
C PHE A 22 -15.45 4.28 -3.14
N LEU A 23 -16.75 4.53 -3.19
CA LEU A 23 -17.60 4.60 -2.01
C LEU A 23 -18.64 3.47 -2.05
N PRO A 24 -18.84 2.74 -0.95
CA PRO A 24 -19.94 1.78 -0.84
C PRO A 24 -21.29 2.54 -0.77
N PRO A 25 -22.43 1.86 -1.02
CA PRO A 25 -23.76 2.50 -0.97
C PRO A 25 -24.24 2.81 0.47
N VAL A 26 -23.45 2.45 1.47
CA VAL A 26 -23.69 2.68 2.90
C VAL A 26 -22.57 3.52 3.49
N GLU A 27 -22.74 4.02 4.71
CA GLU A 27 -21.68 4.73 5.42
C GLU A 27 -20.45 3.82 5.63
N PRO A 28 -19.25 4.20 5.13
CA PRO A 28 -18.08 3.36 5.22
C PRO A 28 -17.60 3.15 6.66
N ARG A 29 -17.32 1.90 7.03
CA ARG A 29 -16.74 1.55 8.35
C ARG A 29 -15.26 1.84 8.45
N ALA A 30 -14.57 1.76 7.32
CA ALA A 30 -13.15 2.07 7.17
C ALA A 30 -12.87 2.59 5.75
N ALA A 31 -11.73 3.22 5.58
CA ALA A 31 -11.16 3.55 4.28
C ALA A 31 -9.84 2.81 4.08
N VAL A 32 -9.57 2.38 2.85
CA VAL A 32 -8.28 1.80 2.46
C VAL A 32 -7.63 2.70 1.42
N VAL A 33 -6.47 3.28 1.74
CA VAL A 33 -5.62 3.98 0.77
C VAL A 33 -4.72 2.96 0.09
N ILE A 34 -4.70 2.97 -1.25
CA ILE A 34 -4.06 1.95 -2.08
C ILE A 34 -2.88 2.58 -2.84
N LEU A 35 -1.69 2.02 -2.60
CA LEU A 35 -0.42 2.44 -3.15
C LEU A 35 0.08 1.40 -4.16
N HIS A 36 0.28 1.81 -5.40
CA HIS A 36 0.84 0.94 -6.44
C HIS A 36 2.37 0.82 -6.34
N GLY A 37 2.96 -0.17 -7.00
CA GLY A 37 4.41 -0.35 -7.13
C GLY A 37 5.02 0.56 -8.21
N ALA A 38 6.36 0.58 -8.27
CA ALA A 38 7.11 1.34 -9.27
C ALA A 38 6.67 0.97 -10.70
N GLY A 39 6.54 1.99 -11.56
CA GLY A 39 6.10 1.83 -12.95
C GLY A 39 4.65 1.37 -13.13
N SER A 40 3.83 1.37 -12.07
CA SER A 40 2.40 1.03 -12.11
C SER A 40 1.52 2.28 -11.99
N ARG A 41 0.23 2.10 -11.74
CA ARG A 41 -0.75 3.19 -11.63
C ARG A 41 -1.98 2.73 -10.86
N LYS A 42 -2.79 3.68 -10.39
CA LYS A 42 -3.99 3.42 -9.57
C LYS A 42 -4.99 2.45 -10.21
N GLU A 43 -5.15 2.50 -11.56
CA GLU A 43 -6.10 1.64 -12.26
C GLU A 43 -5.77 0.15 -12.11
N SER A 44 -4.50 -0.19 -11.91
CA SER A 44 -4.06 -1.58 -11.70
C SER A 44 -4.60 -2.21 -10.41
N HIS A 45 -5.17 -1.40 -9.51
CA HIS A 45 -5.70 -1.85 -8.21
C HIS A 45 -7.21 -1.62 -8.06
N PHE A 46 -7.91 -1.31 -9.15
CA PHE A 46 -9.36 -1.12 -9.11
C PHE A 46 -10.14 -2.40 -8.85
N ASP A 47 -9.56 -3.56 -9.08
CA ASP A 47 -10.09 -4.86 -8.67
C ASP A 47 -10.23 -4.91 -7.13
N PHE A 48 -9.13 -4.68 -6.41
CA PHE A 48 -9.14 -4.64 -4.95
C PHE A 48 -10.07 -3.53 -4.42
N ALA A 49 -10.04 -2.34 -5.01
CA ALA A 49 -10.90 -1.23 -4.58
C ALA A 49 -12.39 -1.61 -4.67
N ARG A 50 -12.80 -2.34 -5.72
CA ARG A 50 -14.19 -2.82 -5.85
C ARG A 50 -14.55 -3.92 -4.85
N ILE A 51 -13.61 -4.81 -4.53
CA ILE A 51 -13.85 -5.84 -3.51
C ILE A 51 -14.00 -5.19 -2.14
N ALA A 52 -13.23 -4.13 -1.83
CA ALA A 52 -13.35 -3.40 -0.57
C ALA A 52 -14.78 -2.87 -0.31
N LEU A 53 -15.52 -2.50 -1.37
CA LEU A 53 -16.92 -2.07 -1.24
C LEU A 53 -17.83 -3.16 -0.65
N SER A 54 -17.53 -4.44 -0.89
CA SER A 54 -18.32 -5.56 -0.33
C SER A 54 -18.10 -5.79 1.17
N TYR A 55 -17.11 -5.08 1.74
CA TYR A 55 -16.80 -5.04 3.17
C TYR A 55 -17.29 -3.72 3.82
N ASP A 56 -18.06 -2.92 3.07
CA ASP A 56 -18.47 -1.57 3.48
C ASP A 56 -17.26 -0.66 3.75
N PHE A 57 -16.20 -0.81 2.97
CA PHE A 57 -15.02 0.04 3.05
C PHE A 57 -14.97 1.00 1.86
N ALA A 58 -14.65 2.26 2.13
CA ALA A 58 -14.21 3.18 1.09
C ALA A 58 -12.82 2.76 0.61
N ALA A 59 -12.50 2.97 -0.66
CA ALA A 59 -11.17 2.68 -1.19
C ALA A 59 -10.69 3.85 -2.04
N LEU A 60 -9.50 4.38 -1.72
CA LEU A 60 -8.86 5.47 -2.43
C LEU A 60 -7.56 4.95 -3.06
N ALA A 61 -7.55 4.80 -4.39
CA ALA A 61 -6.34 4.49 -5.14
C ALA A 61 -5.80 5.76 -5.79
N PHE A 62 -4.51 6.03 -5.69
CA PHE A 62 -3.91 7.20 -6.29
C PHE A 62 -2.65 6.87 -7.09
N ASP A 63 -2.29 7.71 -8.03
CA ASP A 63 -1.00 7.66 -8.70
C ASP A 63 0.03 8.42 -7.85
N ALA A 64 1.14 7.77 -7.51
CA ALA A 64 2.28 8.47 -6.92
C ALA A 64 2.86 9.49 -7.92
N ARG A 65 3.56 10.51 -7.45
CA ARG A 65 4.26 11.45 -8.36
C ARG A 65 5.14 10.69 -9.35
N GLY A 66 5.28 11.23 -10.55
CA GLY A 66 6.00 10.58 -11.64
C GLY A 66 5.27 9.41 -12.29
N HIS A 67 4.07 9.04 -11.81
CA HIS A 67 3.28 7.95 -12.34
C HIS A 67 1.89 8.41 -12.81
N GLY A 68 1.32 7.67 -13.74
CA GLY A 68 -0.06 7.80 -14.17
C GLY A 68 -0.44 9.21 -14.58
N ARG A 69 -1.33 9.86 -13.82
CA ARG A 69 -1.82 11.23 -14.07
C ARG A 69 -1.40 12.22 -12.99
N SER A 70 -0.59 11.82 -12.03
CA SER A 70 -0.06 12.71 -11.01
C SER A 70 1.07 13.58 -11.56
N GLU A 71 1.13 14.81 -11.06
CA GLU A 71 2.14 15.79 -11.44
C GLU A 71 3.43 15.61 -10.64
N GLY A 72 4.54 16.13 -11.18
CA GLY A 72 5.85 16.11 -10.55
C GLY A 72 6.53 14.75 -10.60
N ALA A 73 7.80 14.72 -10.23
CA ALA A 73 8.63 13.53 -10.17
C ALA A 73 8.52 12.81 -8.82
N PHE A 74 8.67 11.49 -8.79
CA PHE A 74 8.76 10.71 -7.55
C PHE A 74 10.04 11.08 -6.79
N GLY A 75 9.92 11.31 -5.48
CA GLY A 75 11.03 11.76 -4.66
C GLY A 75 10.68 11.88 -3.18
N PRO A 76 11.40 12.74 -2.42
CA PRO A 76 11.29 12.87 -0.97
C PRO A 76 9.89 13.19 -0.41
N SER A 77 8.99 13.75 -1.23
CA SER A 77 7.61 14.01 -0.82
C SER A 77 6.72 12.77 -0.70
N ALA A 78 7.20 11.59 -1.17
CA ALA A 78 6.36 10.40 -1.32
C ALA A 78 5.61 9.98 -0.04
N ILE A 79 6.24 10.09 1.14
CA ILE A 79 5.58 9.77 2.42
C ILE A 79 4.51 10.83 2.75
N ALA A 80 4.82 12.11 2.56
CA ALA A 80 3.87 13.20 2.77
C ALA A 80 2.68 13.13 1.80
N ASP A 81 2.93 12.73 0.55
CA ASP A 81 1.88 12.49 -0.45
C ASP A 81 0.90 11.39 0.01
N VAL A 82 1.40 10.30 0.59
CA VAL A 82 0.55 9.24 1.17
C VAL A 82 -0.28 9.80 2.32
N MET A 83 0.31 10.60 3.21
CA MET A 83 -0.40 11.22 4.34
C MET A 83 -1.51 12.16 3.86
N GLY A 84 -1.27 12.95 2.80
CA GLY A 84 -2.31 13.77 2.17
C GLY A 84 -3.48 12.94 1.62
N MET A 85 -3.21 11.75 1.05
CA MET A 85 -4.26 10.83 0.62
C MET A 85 -5.00 10.21 1.81
N CYS A 86 -4.31 9.97 2.94
CA CYS A 86 -4.93 9.51 4.19
C CYS A 86 -5.92 10.57 4.73
N GLU A 87 -5.58 11.85 4.67
CA GLU A 87 -6.48 12.93 5.08
C GLU A 87 -7.77 12.96 4.26
N ILE A 88 -7.68 12.72 2.94
CA ILE A 88 -8.86 12.61 2.09
C ILE A 88 -9.70 11.39 2.49
N ALA A 89 -9.06 10.24 2.69
CA ALA A 89 -9.74 9.00 3.04
C ALA A 89 -10.48 9.11 4.39
N ARG A 90 -9.89 9.78 5.39
CA ARG A 90 -10.49 10.05 6.71
C ARG A 90 -11.76 10.90 6.67
N ARG A 91 -11.99 11.67 5.61
CA ARG A 91 -13.25 12.42 5.44
C ARG A 91 -14.44 11.51 5.17
N HIS A 92 -14.18 10.26 4.79
CA HIS A 92 -15.19 9.30 4.39
C HIS A 92 -15.39 8.14 5.37
N ALA A 93 -14.45 7.91 6.29
CA ALA A 93 -14.55 6.80 7.23
C ALA A 93 -13.76 7.08 8.52
N PRO A 94 -14.21 6.54 9.67
CA PRO A 94 -13.57 6.77 10.97
C PRO A 94 -12.32 5.91 11.20
N ARG A 95 -12.05 4.92 10.36
CA ARG A 95 -10.93 3.99 10.46
C ARG A 95 -10.15 3.97 9.16
N LEU A 96 -8.85 3.76 9.25
CA LEU A 96 -7.95 3.84 8.11
C LEU A 96 -7.02 2.64 8.01
N ALA A 97 -6.92 2.07 6.81
CA ALA A 97 -5.90 1.10 6.47
C ALA A 97 -5.11 1.55 5.24
N LEU A 98 -3.85 1.12 5.15
CA LEU A 98 -3.02 1.29 3.96
C LEU A 98 -2.79 -0.07 3.29
N ARG A 99 -2.82 -0.10 1.97
CA ARG A 99 -2.44 -1.28 1.18
C ARG A 99 -1.46 -0.88 0.09
N GLY A 100 -0.28 -1.48 0.09
CA GLY A 100 0.72 -1.18 -0.92
C GLY A 100 1.43 -2.42 -1.44
N SER A 101 1.95 -2.34 -2.68
CA SER A 101 2.76 -3.40 -3.28
C SER A 101 4.14 -2.87 -3.67
N SER A 102 5.20 -3.66 -3.44
CA SER A 102 6.58 -3.32 -3.77
C SER A 102 6.99 -1.96 -3.17
N LEU A 103 7.36 -0.98 -4.00
CA LEU A 103 7.59 0.41 -3.59
C LEU A 103 6.43 0.97 -2.75
N GLY A 104 5.18 0.77 -3.20
CA GLY A 104 4.00 1.21 -2.47
C GLY A 104 3.84 0.50 -1.12
N GLY A 105 4.30 -0.75 -0.99
CA GLY A 105 4.31 -1.49 0.28
C GLY A 105 5.27 -0.88 1.30
N ALA A 106 6.47 -0.51 0.87
CA ALA A 106 7.43 0.20 1.71
C ALA A 106 6.89 1.58 2.12
N MET A 107 6.36 2.36 1.17
CA MET A 107 5.79 3.68 1.47
C MET A 107 4.59 3.60 2.41
N ALA A 108 3.77 2.56 2.33
CA ALA A 108 2.65 2.35 3.26
C ALA A 108 3.13 2.14 4.70
N ILE A 109 4.20 1.36 4.90
CA ILE A 109 4.80 1.15 6.22
C ILE A 109 5.40 2.45 6.76
N HIS A 110 6.21 3.17 5.96
CA HIS A 110 6.79 4.44 6.38
C HIS A 110 5.73 5.50 6.72
N ALA A 111 4.69 5.61 5.89
CA ALA A 111 3.60 6.55 6.14
C ALA A 111 2.82 6.21 7.41
N ALA A 112 2.50 4.93 7.65
CA ALA A 112 1.81 4.49 8.85
C ALA A 112 2.64 4.73 10.12
N ALA A 113 3.95 4.49 10.07
CA ALA A 113 4.87 4.77 11.17
C ALA A 113 4.97 6.26 11.49
N THR A 114 4.87 7.12 10.46
CA THR A 114 4.92 8.59 10.61
C THR A 114 3.59 9.16 11.11
N ASP A 115 2.47 8.69 10.57
CA ASP A 115 1.11 9.16 10.86
C ASP A 115 0.66 8.75 12.28
N GLY A 116 0.95 7.52 12.69
CA GLY A 116 0.61 6.97 14.01
C GLY A 116 -0.89 6.72 14.25
N ASP A 117 -1.78 7.06 13.31
CA ASP A 117 -3.24 6.87 13.40
C ASP A 117 -3.78 6.06 12.21
N VAL A 118 -3.09 4.95 11.90
CA VAL A 118 -3.46 3.93 10.92
C VAL A 118 -3.79 2.64 11.66
N ASP A 119 -4.95 2.04 11.38
CA ASP A 119 -5.41 0.82 12.05
C ASP A 119 -4.78 -0.46 11.49
N ALA A 120 -4.43 -0.47 10.21
CA ALA A 120 -3.79 -1.62 9.58
C ALA A 120 -2.93 -1.24 8.36
N VAL A 121 -1.84 -1.97 8.16
CA VAL A 121 -1.04 -1.94 6.93
C VAL A 121 -1.04 -3.32 6.29
N ILE A 122 -1.31 -3.38 4.99
CA ILE A 122 -1.14 -4.55 4.13
C ILE A 122 0.00 -4.24 3.18
N ALA A 123 1.16 -4.84 3.39
CA ALA A 123 2.30 -4.67 2.50
C ALA A 123 2.58 -5.96 1.72
N ILE A 124 2.58 -5.84 0.40
CA ILE A 124 2.75 -6.95 -0.54
C ILE A 124 4.13 -6.85 -1.16
N CYS A 125 4.99 -7.83 -0.92
CA CYS A 125 6.37 -7.87 -1.42
C CYS A 125 7.08 -6.52 -1.24
N PRO A 126 7.06 -5.90 -0.03
CA PRO A 126 7.58 -4.54 0.17
C PRO A 126 9.06 -4.47 -0.22
N ALA A 127 9.41 -3.43 -1.02
CA ALA A 127 10.76 -3.24 -1.52
C ALA A 127 11.55 -2.33 -0.57
N PRO A 128 12.58 -2.83 0.14
CA PRO A 128 13.37 -2.01 1.05
C PRO A 128 14.24 -1.01 0.27
N GLU A 129 14.70 0.02 0.95
CA GLU A 129 15.46 1.13 0.38
C GLU A 129 16.75 0.69 -0.31
N ASP A 130 17.47 -0.28 0.23
CA ASP A 130 18.68 -0.81 -0.40
C ASP A 130 18.40 -1.50 -1.75
N PHE A 131 17.24 -2.16 -1.86
CA PHE A 131 16.77 -2.73 -3.13
C PHE A 131 16.42 -1.62 -4.13
N LEU A 132 15.70 -0.59 -3.68
CA LEU A 132 15.34 0.57 -4.49
C LEU A 132 16.59 1.32 -4.96
N LEU A 133 17.57 1.53 -4.08
CA LEU A 133 18.87 2.15 -4.41
C LEU A 133 19.63 1.34 -5.46
N ARG A 134 19.72 0.02 -5.30
CA ARG A 134 20.35 -0.84 -6.32
C ARG A 134 19.63 -0.75 -7.66
N GLY A 135 18.29 -0.72 -7.66
CA GLY A 135 17.46 -0.53 -8.84
C GLY A 135 17.71 0.82 -9.52
N LEU A 136 17.78 1.91 -8.74
CA LEU A 136 18.03 3.27 -9.20
C LEU A 136 19.44 3.38 -9.84
N ARG A 137 20.47 2.93 -9.13
CA ARG A 137 21.87 2.98 -9.57
C ARG A 137 22.14 2.13 -10.82
N SER A 138 21.45 1.00 -10.96
CA SER A 138 21.58 0.11 -12.13
C SER A 138 20.65 0.48 -13.29
N GLY A 139 19.83 1.54 -13.18
CA GLY A 139 18.90 1.96 -14.21
C GLY A 139 17.70 1.01 -14.39
N ARG A 140 17.44 0.09 -13.45
CA ARG A 140 16.32 -0.86 -13.49
C ARG A 140 15.02 -0.30 -12.90
N LEU A 141 15.07 0.82 -12.17
CA LEU A 141 13.89 1.57 -11.75
C LEU A 141 13.42 2.44 -12.92
N GLU A 142 12.58 1.85 -13.78
CA GLU A 142 12.08 2.46 -15.00
C GLU A 142 10.55 2.54 -15.00
N GLY A 143 9.98 3.25 -15.99
CA GLY A 143 8.54 3.33 -16.21
C GLY A 143 7.83 4.43 -15.41
N PHE A 144 8.58 5.32 -14.76
CA PHE A 144 8.07 6.51 -14.07
C PHE A 144 9.12 7.62 -14.03
N ASP A 145 8.66 8.85 -13.84
CA ASP A 145 9.54 10.01 -13.69
C ASP A 145 9.99 10.12 -12.22
N ALA A 146 11.30 10.24 -12.00
CA ALA A 146 11.89 10.35 -10.67
C ALA A 146 12.94 11.47 -10.63
N ASP A 147 12.89 12.28 -9.59
CA ASP A 147 13.97 13.22 -9.25
C ASP A 147 15.15 12.42 -8.67
N ARG A 148 16.01 11.93 -9.57
CA ARG A 148 17.12 11.05 -9.19
C ARG A 148 18.12 11.69 -8.26
N GLU A 149 18.35 13.00 -8.39
CA GLU A 149 19.30 13.75 -7.53
C GLU A 149 18.78 13.83 -6.08
N ALA A 150 17.48 14.03 -5.90
CA ALA A 150 16.85 14.08 -4.59
C ALA A 150 16.49 12.68 -4.05
N LEU A 151 16.13 11.75 -4.93
CA LEU A 151 15.64 10.42 -4.55
C LEU A 151 16.73 9.56 -3.89
N GLU A 152 17.95 9.55 -4.43
CA GLU A 152 19.02 8.70 -3.91
C GLU A 152 19.43 9.06 -2.48
N PRO A 153 19.75 10.33 -2.13
CA PRO A 153 20.05 10.71 -0.75
C PRO A 153 18.87 10.49 0.20
N TRP A 154 17.65 10.71 -0.28
CA TRP A 154 16.46 10.48 0.54
C TRP A 154 16.26 8.99 0.86
N LEU A 155 16.39 8.09 -0.12
CA LEU A 155 16.30 6.64 0.12
C LEU A 155 17.34 6.18 1.14
N GLU A 156 18.54 6.79 1.16
CA GLU A 156 19.60 6.48 2.15
C GLU A 156 19.21 6.91 3.57
N THR A 157 18.23 7.79 3.75
CA THR A 157 17.71 8.18 5.08
C THR A 157 16.60 7.27 5.59
N LEU A 158 16.05 6.40 4.74
CA LEU A 158 14.98 5.51 5.11
C LEU A 158 15.52 4.22 5.73
N ASP A 159 14.73 3.63 6.62
CA ASP A 159 14.97 2.33 7.24
C ASP A 159 13.61 1.63 7.40
N LEU A 160 13.31 0.74 6.48
CA LEU A 160 12.03 0.03 6.45
C LEU A 160 11.85 -0.89 7.67
N GLN A 161 12.95 -1.45 8.18
CA GLN A 161 12.92 -2.30 9.36
C GLN A 161 12.60 -1.47 10.62
N ALA A 162 13.25 -0.32 10.78
CA ALA A 162 12.97 0.61 11.87
C ALA A 162 11.54 1.16 11.78
N ALA A 163 11.06 1.53 10.58
CA ALA A 163 9.69 1.96 10.37
C ALA A 163 8.67 0.85 10.72
N THR A 164 8.98 -0.41 10.38
CA THR A 164 8.15 -1.56 10.74
C THR A 164 8.09 -1.77 12.26
N ALA A 165 9.22 -1.67 12.95
CA ALA A 165 9.30 -1.76 14.40
C ALA A 165 8.59 -0.59 15.11
N ALA A 166 8.48 0.57 14.45
CA ALA A 166 7.80 1.75 14.97
C ALA A 166 6.27 1.68 14.83
N LEU A 167 5.72 0.72 14.07
CA LEU A 167 4.26 0.51 14.02
C LEU A 167 3.76 0.17 15.44
N GLY A 168 2.88 1.03 15.94
CA GLY A 168 2.35 0.89 17.29
C GLY A 168 1.36 -0.27 17.42
N PRO A 169 0.99 -0.65 18.66
CA PRO A 169 0.11 -1.80 18.93
C PRO A 169 -1.32 -1.62 18.38
N ARG A 170 -1.66 -0.42 17.93
CA ARG A 170 -2.95 -0.14 17.28
C ARG A 170 -2.91 -0.32 15.76
N CYS A 171 -1.72 -0.45 15.15
CA CYS A 171 -1.53 -0.63 13.73
C CYS A 171 -1.19 -2.11 13.45
N ALA A 172 -2.16 -2.88 12.99
CA ALA A 172 -1.94 -4.28 12.63
C ALA A 172 -1.17 -4.38 11.30
N LEU A 173 -0.16 -5.26 11.23
CA LEU A 173 0.64 -5.47 10.03
C LEU A 173 0.35 -6.83 9.39
N LEU A 174 -0.06 -6.82 8.11
CA LEU A 174 -0.12 -7.99 7.25
C LEU A 174 0.93 -7.89 6.16
N LEU A 175 1.85 -8.84 6.14
CA LEU A 175 2.80 -9.02 5.05
C LEU A 175 2.36 -10.19 4.16
N LEU A 176 2.38 -9.97 2.85
CA LEU A 176 2.10 -10.97 1.82
C LEU A 176 3.30 -11.08 0.91
N HIS A 177 3.85 -12.29 0.71
CA HIS A 177 5.01 -12.48 -0.18
C HIS A 177 4.95 -13.82 -0.91
N ALA A 178 5.37 -13.83 -2.19
CA ALA A 178 5.56 -15.05 -2.97
C ALA A 178 6.98 -15.59 -2.75
N ARG A 179 7.13 -16.87 -2.45
CA ARG A 179 8.48 -17.49 -2.36
C ARG A 179 9.22 -17.50 -3.71
N GLY A 180 8.49 -17.43 -4.82
CA GLY A 180 9.05 -17.31 -6.17
C GLY A 180 9.22 -15.89 -6.67
N ASP A 181 9.19 -14.87 -5.79
CA ASP A 181 9.42 -13.49 -6.16
C ASP A 181 10.84 -13.31 -6.71
N GLU A 182 10.91 -12.93 -7.98
CA GLU A 182 12.17 -12.77 -8.73
C GLU A 182 12.78 -11.37 -8.59
N GLN A 183 12.07 -10.45 -7.95
CA GLN A 183 12.53 -9.06 -7.77
C GLN A 183 12.95 -8.81 -6.34
N VAL A 184 12.05 -8.99 -5.37
CA VAL A 184 12.31 -8.77 -3.95
C VAL A 184 12.35 -10.13 -3.25
N PRO A 185 13.46 -10.51 -2.61
CA PRO A 185 13.53 -11.77 -1.86
C PRO A 185 12.48 -11.82 -0.75
N TYR A 186 11.77 -12.94 -0.61
CA TYR A 186 10.75 -13.11 0.42
C TYR A 186 11.33 -13.04 1.86
N THR A 187 12.63 -13.27 2.02
CA THR A 187 13.34 -13.10 3.30
C THR A 187 13.24 -11.69 3.86
N VAL A 188 13.07 -10.68 2.99
CA VAL A 188 12.75 -9.30 3.42
C VAL A 188 11.50 -9.29 4.30
N SER A 189 10.43 -9.96 3.89
CA SER A 189 9.21 -10.02 4.70
C SER A 189 9.37 -10.89 5.96
N GLU A 190 10.26 -11.89 5.96
CA GLU A 190 10.60 -12.64 7.17
C GLU A 190 11.34 -11.75 8.17
N GLU A 191 12.30 -10.94 7.73
CA GLU A 191 13.02 -9.97 8.56
C GLU A 191 12.10 -8.86 9.10
N LEU A 192 11.20 -8.33 8.26
CA LEU A 192 10.25 -7.29 8.66
C LEU A 192 9.25 -7.80 9.69
N ILE A 193 8.73 -9.03 9.54
CA ILE A 193 7.77 -9.58 10.51
C ILE A 193 8.44 -9.87 11.85
N GLU A 194 9.71 -10.20 11.88
CA GLU A 194 10.48 -10.34 13.13
C GLU A 194 10.62 -9.00 13.85
N ALA A 195 10.88 -7.92 13.13
CA ALA A 195 11.00 -6.58 13.69
C ALA A 195 9.67 -5.97 14.14
N ALA A 196 8.55 -6.37 13.55
CA ALA A 196 7.23 -5.80 13.82
C ALA A 196 6.72 -6.14 15.22
N ASN A 197 5.93 -5.22 15.79
CA ASN A 197 5.14 -5.46 17.01
C ASN A 197 3.82 -6.17 16.67
N GLU A 198 3.23 -6.83 17.68
CA GLU A 198 1.85 -7.35 17.57
C GLU A 198 0.82 -6.18 17.52
N PRO A 199 -0.30 -6.36 16.78
CA PRO A 199 -0.69 -7.56 16.03
C PRO A 199 -0.07 -7.60 14.64
N LYS A 200 0.49 -8.74 14.27
CA LYS A 200 1.18 -8.95 12.98
C LYS A 200 0.89 -10.31 12.36
N ARG A 201 1.01 -10.42 11.05
CA ARG A 201 0.87 -11.69 10.33
C ARG A 201 1.70 -11.68 9.05
N LEU A 202 2.37 -12.78 8.76
CA LEU A 202 3.04 -13.03 7.48
C LEU A 202 2.37 -14.20 6.75
N LEU A 203 2.02 -14.00 5.49
CA LEU A 203 1.55 -15.04 4.59
C LEU A 203 2.55 -15.23 3.45
N LEU A 204 3.27 -16.34 3.48
CA LEU A 204 4.21 -16.74 2.43
C LEU A 204 3.51 -17.74 1.49
N MET A 205 3.33 -17.32 0.24
CA MET A 205 2.77 -18.19 -0.80
C MET A 205 3.86 -19.09 -1.36
N PRO A 206 3.63 -20.41 -1.48
CA PRO A 206 4.67 -21.37 -1.89
C PRO A 206 5.16 -21.17 -3.33
N GLY A 207 4.37 -20.50 -4.17
CA GLY A 207 4.70 -20.17 -5.56
C GLY A 207 4.34 -18.74 -5.89
N GLY A 208 4.30 -18.41 -7.19
CA GLY A 208 3.97 -17.08 -7.67
C GLY A 208 5.23 -16.26 -7.98
N HIS A 209 5.00 -15.04 -8.46
CA HIS A 209 6.03 -14.07 -8.83
C HIS A 209 5.66 -12.69 -8.27
N HIS A 210 6.55 -11.71 -8.40
CA HIS A 210 6.42 -10.38 -7.78
C HIS A 210 5.04 -9.72 -7.90
N ARG A 211 4.37 -9.88 -9.05
CA ARG A 211 3.07 -9.24 -9.32
C ARG A 211 1.86 -10.15 -9.11
N SER A 212 2.03 -11.46 -8.87
CA SER A 212 0.91 -12.41 -8.82
C SER A 212 0.00 -12.23 -7.60
N ILE A 213 0.59 -11.95 -6.44
CA ILE A 213 -0.11 -11.90 -5.16
C ILE A 213 -1.12 -10.75 -5.09
N GLN A 214 -0.77 -9.59 -5.64
CA GLN A 214 -1.60 -8.39 -5.52
C GLN A 214 -2.97 -8.50 -6.21
N HIS A 215 -3.11 -9.43 -7.18
CA HIS A 215 -4.32 -9.67 -7.96
C HIS A 215 -5.02 -11.00 -7.61
N ASP A 216 -4.48 -11.77 -6.68
CA ASP A 216 -5.11 -12.98 -6.19
C ASP A 216 -6.36 -12.64 -5.37
N LEU A 217 -7.53 -13.13 -5.81
CA LEU A 217 -8.82 -12.77 -5.22
C LEU A 217 -8.98 -13.29 -3.78
N GLU A 218 -8.40 -14.45 -3.45
CA GLU A 218 -8.47 -15.00 -2.09
C GLU A 218 -7.60 -14.18 -1.13
N LEU A 219 -6.42 -13.76 -1.58
CA LEU A 219 -5.52 -12.91 -0.80
C LEU A 219 -6.07 -11.48 -0.66
N GLN A 220 -6.75 -10.96 -1.68
CA GLN A 220 -7.46 -9.69 -1.58
C GLN A 220 -8.58 -9.76 -0.53
N ALA A 221 -9.39 -10.82 -0.54
CA ALA A 221 -10.43 -11.03 0.46
C ALA A 221 -9.84 -11.26 1.87
N GLU A 222 -8.75 -12.02 2.00
CA GLU A 222 -8.07 -12.22 3.29
C GLU A 222 -7.50 -10.89 3.82
N SER A 223 -6.95 -10.06 2.95
CA SER A 223 -6.47 -8.71 3.32
C SER A 223 -7.60 -7.87 3.93
N LEU A 224 -8.78 -7.88 3.32
CA LEU A 224 -9.93 -7.12 3.83
C LEU A 224 -10.48 -7.71 5.15
N ARG A 225 -10.53 -9.05 5.28
CA ARG A 225 -10.86 -9.69 6.56
C ARG A 225 -9.85 -9.36 7.66
N PHE A 226 -8.57 -9.21 7.30
CA PHE A 226 -7.54 -8.78 8.25
C PHE A 226 -7.81 -7.35 8.74
N VAL A 227 -8.11 -6.41 7.83
CA VAL A 227 -8.51 -5.04 8.20
C VAL A 227 -9.75 -5.05 9.09
N GLU A 228 -10.78 -5.85 8.74
CA GLU A 228 -12.00 -6.00 9.55
C GLU A 228 -11.70 -6.43 10.98
N ARG A 229 -10.80 -7.40 11.16
CA ARG A 229 -10.36 -7.84 12.49
C ARG A 229 -9.56 -6.76 13.22
N ALA A 230 -8.69 -6.04 12.52
CA ALA A 230 -7.88 -4.97 13.09
C ALA A 230 -8.75 -3.85 13.66
N ILE A 231 -9.67 -3.31 12.87
CA ILE A 231 -10.57 -2.23 13.31
C ILE A 231 -11.54 -2.67 14.43
N ALA A 232 -11.81 -3.97 14.53
CA ALA A 232 -12.62 -4.55 15.60
C ALA A 232 -11.79 -4.94 16.86
N GLY A 233 -10.46 -4.73 16.85
CA GLY A 233 -9.56 -5.12 17.93
C GLY A 233 -9.48 -6.64 18.15
N ARG A 234 -9.60 -7.44 17.06
CA ARG A 234 -9.68 -8.92 17.11
C ARG A 234 -8.60 -9.62 16.29
N VAL A 235 -7.51 -8.96 15.93
CA VAL A 235 -6.39 -9.63 15.27
C VAL A 235 -5.71 -10.52 16.30
N PRO A 236 -5.70 -11.86 16.14
CA PRO A 236 -4.93 -12.71 17.02
C PRO A 236 -3.45 -12.44 16.83
N GLY A 237 -2.70 -12.37 17.92
CA GLY A 237 -1.25 -12.36 17.93
C GLY A 237 -0.68 -13.70 17.45
#